data_72914e90cd8ddb5794aeb1ae14fc173e
#
_entry.id   72914e90cd8ddb5794aeb1ae14fc173e
#
_cell.length_a   1.000
_cell.length_b   1.000
_cell.length_c   1.000
_cell.angle_alpha   90.00
_cell.angle_beta   90.00
_cell.angle_gamma   90.00
#
_symmetry.space_group_name_H-M   'P 1'
#
loop_
_entity.id
_entity.type
_entity.pdbx_description
1 polymer ?
#
loop_
_entity_poly.entity_id
_entity_poly.type
_entity_poly.pdbx_seq_one_letter_code
_entity_poly.pdbx_strand_id
1 'polypeptide(L)'
;SLDLKEGVLISDAGSTKSAIVNAAEENFAGKSVRFIGGHPMAGSHKTGAASADVNLFENAYYIFTPSSLTTSDTLEEMKSLLSGLHARFIEIDAEEHDKVTSQVSHFPHILASGLMEQTALYAREHELAGRFAAGGFRDMTRIAESEPGMWTSILLSNRETIIERIEDFKGRLDEISQAIRDEDESQIWNFFN
;
A
#
# COMPACT_ATOMS: atom_id res chain seq x y z
N SER A 1 29.71 -7.27 3.65
CA SER A 1 29.74 -6.07 2.82
C SER A 1 29.54 -6.47 1.37
N LEU A 2 28.62 -5.84 0.67
CA LEU A 2 28.48 -6.01 -0.77
C LEU A 2 29.62 -5.23 -1.45
N ASP A 3 30.33 -5.88 -2.36
CA ASP A 3 31.33 -5.22 -3.21
C ASP A 3 30.58 -4.57 -4.39
N LEU A 4 30.17 -3.31 -4.19
CA LEU A 4 29.40 -2.55 -5.16
C LEU A 4 30.34 -1.83 -6.13
N LYS A 5 29.98 -1.84 -7.42
CA LYS A 5 30.70 -1.07 -8.42
C LYS A 5 30.54 0.42 -8.14
N GLU A 6 31.61 1.19 -8.41
CA GLU A 6 31.58 2.64 -8.34
C GLU A 6 30.47 3.22 -9.26
N GLY A 7 29.69 4.15 -8.73
CA GLY A 7 28.58 4.78 -9.46
C GLY A 7 27.37 3.89 -9.74
N VAL A 8 27.27 2.71 -9.12
CA VAL A 8 26.11 1.83 -9.31
C VAL A 8 24.81 2.53 -8.96
N LEU A 9 23.79 2.31 -9.77
CA LEU A 9 22.41 2.74 -9.51
C LEU A 9 21.65 1.59 -8.86
N ILE A 10 21.08 1.85 -7.68
CA ILE A 10 20.26 0.91 -6.92
C ILE A 10 18.86 1.49 -6.79
N SER A 11 17.85 0.66 -6.97
CA SER A 11 16.47 0.99 -6.70
C SER A 11 15.78 -0.21 -6.05
N ASP A 12 14.67 0.04 -5.40
CA ASP A 12 13.76 -0.98 -4.88
C ASP A 12 12.39 -0.90 -5.57
N ALA A 13 11.52 -1.86 -5.27
CA ALA A 13 10.14 -1.91 -5.74
C ALA A 13 9.17 -2.25 -4.59
N GLY A 14 9.56 -1.93 -3.36
CA GLY A 14 8.77 -2.23 -2.16
C GLY A 14 7.54 -1.36 -2.00
N SER A 15 6.57 -1.83 -1.22
CA SER A 15 5.28 -1.16 -0.99
C SER A 15 5.37 -0.01 0.03
N THR A 16 6.45 0.07 0.81
CA THR A 16 6.74 1.17 1.76
C THR A 16 8.08 1.79 1.43
N LYS A 17 8.26 3.08 1.69
CA LYS A 17 9.44 3.84 1.22
C LYS A 17 10.32 4.37 2.33
N SER A 18 9.77 4.96 3.40
CA SER A 18 10.55 5.68 4.41
C SER A 18 11.66 4.83 5.01
N ALA A 19 11.34 3.60 5.42
CA ALA A 19 12.34 2.70 6.03
C ALA A 19 13.45 2.31 5.04
N ILE A 20 13.11 2.08 3.79
CA ILE A 20 14.06 1.67 2.74
C ILE A 20 14.96 2.84 2.35
N VAL A 21 14.40 4.02 2.15
CA VAL A 21 15.13 5.24 1.81
C VAL A 21 16.11 5.60 2.93
N ASN A 22 15.65 5.63 4.18
CA ASN A 22 16.52 5.90 5.34
C ASN A 22 17.65 4.88 5.45
N ALA A 23 17.34 3.60 5.31
CA ALA A 23 18.37 2.54 5.33
C ALA A 23 19.39 2.69 4.18
N ALA A 24 18.96 3.11 3.00
CA ALA A 24 19.85 3.37 1.88
C ALA A 24 20.78 4.57 2.17
N GLU A 25 20.23 5.67 2.68
CA GLU A 25 21.00 6.86 3.05
C GLU A 25 22.05 6.55 4.11
N GLU A 26 21.67 5.81 5.17
CA GLU A 26 22.59 5.41 6.23
C GLU A 26 23.71 4.49 5.71
N ASN A 27 23.38 3.47 4.91
CA ASN A 27 24.33 2.47 4.48
C ASN A 27 25.23 2.92 3.32
N PHE A 28 24.78 3.88 2.52
CA PHE A 28 25.50 4.36 1.35
C PHE A 28 26.12 5.75 1.53
N ALA A 29 25.97 6.38 2.70
CA ALA A 29 26.60 7.65 3.02
C ALA A 29 28.10 7.62 2.73
N GLY A 30 28.59 8.59 1.95
CA GLY A 30 30.01 8.72 1.58
C GLY A 30 30.52 7.67 0.58
N LYS A 31 29.64 6.81 0.03
CA LYS A 31 29.99 5.85 -1.02
C LYS A 31 29.60 6.39 -2.39
N SER A 32 30.30 5.95 -3.43
CA SER A 32 29.94 6.23 -4.83
C SER A 32 28.79 5.31 -5.27
N VAL A 33 27.62 5.48 -4.63
CA VAL A 33 26.38 4.74 -4.91
C VAL A 33 25.27 5.75 -5.14
N ARG A 34 24.48 5.52 -6.18
CA ARG A 34 23.25 6.26 -6.45
C ARG A 34 22.06 5.40 -6.03
N PHE A 35 21.11 5.97 -5.33
CA PHE A 35 19.90 5.28 -4.90
C PHE A 35 18.66 6.11 -5.23
N ILE A 36 17.60 5.44 -5.63
CA ILE A 36 16.26 6.01 -5.76
C ILE A 36 15.24 4.97 -5.32
N GLY A 37 14.38 5.33 -4.37
CA GLY A 37 13.27 4.48 -3.99
C GLY A 37 12.24 4.37 -5.12
N GLY A 38 11.64 3.20 -5.27
CA GLY A 38 10.64 2.93 -6.28
C GLY A 38 9.46 2.13 -5.71
N HIS A 39 8.26 2.39 -6.23
CA HIS A 39 7.07 1.59 -5.92
C HIS A 39 6.14 1.54 -7.14
N PRO A 40 6.10 0.42 -7.87
CA PRO A 40 5.08 0.21 -8.89
C PRO A 40 3.73 -0.05 -8.21
N MET A 41 2.76 0.85 -8.42
CA MET A 41 1.38 0.71 -7.91
C MET A 41 0.60 -0.30 -8.77
N ALA A 42 1.17 -1.47 -8.95
CA ALA A 42 0.59 -2.58 -9.70
C ALA A 42 0.98 -3.89 -9.03
N GLY A 43 0.05 -4.80 -8.94
CA GLY A 43 0.26 -6.09 -8.34
C GLY A 43 -0.84 -7.08 -8.73
N SER A 44 -0.58 -8.35 -8.50
CA SER A 44 -1.53 -9.43 -8.69
C SER A 44 -1.60 -10.26 -7.41
N HIS A 45 -2.77 -10.78 -7.09
CA HIS A 45 -2.94 -11.80 -6.04
C HIS A 45 -2.26 -13.13 -6.41
N LYS A 46 -1.90 -13.32 -7.68
CA LYS A 46 -1.17 -14.49 -8.16
C LYS A 46 0.32 -14.34 -7.88
N THR A 47 0.95 -15.41 -7.42
CA THR A 47 2.37 -15.46 -7.07
C THR A 47 3.17 -16.34 -8.02
N GLY A 48 4.48 -16.09 -8.08
CA GLY A 48 5.45 -16.88 -8.85
C GLY A 48 5.60 -16.45 -10.31
N ALA A 49 6.72 -16.84 -10.90
CA ALA A 49 7.10 -16.44 -12.26
C ALA A 49 6.11 -16.87 -13.36
N ALA A 50 5.38 -17.97 -13.13
CA ALA A 50 4.37 -18.44 -14.08
C ALA A 50 3.14 -17.50 -14.19
N SER A 51 2.97 -16.58 -13.24
CA SER A 51 1.90 -15.59 -13.20
C SER A 51 2.35 -14.21 -13.70
N ALA A 52 3.57 -14.11 -14.24
CA ALA A 52 4.09 -12.85 -14.79
C ALA A 52 3.23 -12.38 -15.98
N ASP A 53 2.90 -11.10 -15.97
CA ASP A 53 2.20 -10.41 -17.05
C ASP A 53 3.08 -9.27 -17.56
N VAL A 54 3.42 -9.30 -18.83
CA VAL A 54 4.26 -8.28 -19.48
C VAL A 54 3.61 -6.88 -19.43
N ASN A 55 2.29 -6.82 -19.37
CA ASN A 55 1.53 -5.57 -19.35
C ASN A 55 1.15 -5.12 -17.93
N LEU A 56 1.65 -5.79 -16.89
CA LEU A 56 1.28 -5.52 -15.49
C LEU A 56 1.41 -4.04 -15.11
N PHE A 57 2.41 -3.38 -15.64
CA PHE A 57 2.72 -1.97 -15.32
C PHE A 57 2.13 -0.97 -16.31
N GLU A 58 1.54 -1.42 -17.41
CA GLU A 58 1.02 -0.54 -18.45
C GLU A 58 -0.08 0.37 -17.89
N ASN A 59 0.10 1.69 -18.05
CA ASN A 59 -0.76 2.73 -17.48
C ASN A 59 -0.86 2.77 -15.94
N ALA A 60 -0.16 1.89 -15.21
CA ALA A 60 -0.07 1.96 -13.76
C ALA A 60 0.84 3.12 -13.32
N TYR A 61 0.66 3.60 -12.10
CA TYR A 61 1.60 4.53 -11.52
C TYR A 61 2.87 3.80 -11.06
N TYR A 62 4.03 4.34 -11.39
CA TYR A 62 5.32 3.98 -10.81
C TYR A 62 5.83 5.17 -10.03
N ILE A 63 5.89 5.03 -8.72
CA ILE A 63 6.25 6.12 -7.82
C ILE A 63 7.74 6.07 -7.54
N PHE A 64 8.42 7.22 -7.72
CA PHE A 64 9.79 7.42 -7.28
C PHE A 64 9.81 8.25 -6.00
N THR A 65 10.67 7.85 -5.07
CA THR A 65 10.94 8.60 -3.85
C THR A 65 12.43 8.98 -3.84
N PRO A 66 12.76 10.15 -4.40
CA PRO A 66 14.12 10.66 -4.38
C PRO A 66 14.66 10.81 -2.95
N SER A 67 15.95 10.62 -2.76
CA SER A 67 16.67 10.73 -1.52
C SER A 67 17.87 11.67 -1.66
N SER A 68 18.64 11.89 -0.61
CA SER A 68 19.93 12.61 -0.69
C SER A 68 20.96 11.96 -1.61
N LEU A 69 20.75 10.68 -1.98
CA LEU A 69 21.57 9.91 -2.91
C LEU A 69 21.05 9.98 -4.36
N THR A 70 19.98 10.73 -4.61
CA THR A 70 19.33 10.85 -5.92
C THR A 70 19.65 12.19 -6.54
N THR A 71 20.33 12.20 -7.68
CA THR A 71 20.49 13.40 -8.52
C THR A 71 19.42 13.44 -9.61
N SER A 72 19.24 14.61 -10.24
CA SER A 72 18.35 14.73 -11.41
C SER A 72 18.72 13.75 -12.53
N ASP A 73 20.03 13.57 -12.78
CA ASP A 73 20.51 12.61 -13.80
C ASP A 73 20.15 11.16 -13.41
N THR A 74 20.23 10.82 -12.13
CA THR A 74 19.83 9.50 -11.61
C THR A 74 18.35 9.22 -11.87
N LEU A 75 17.51 10.20 -11.62
CA LEU A 75 16.06 10.10 -11.84
C LEU A 75 15.73 9.94 -13.33
N GLU A 76 16.32 10.75 -14.19
CA GLU A 76 16.09 10.66 -15.65
C GLU A 76 16.64 9.37 -16.24
N GLU A 77 17.80 8.89 -15.77
CA GLU A 77 18.31 7.56 -16.14
C GLU A 77 17.34 6.45 -15.76
N MET A 78 16.79 6.50 -14.53
CA MET A 78 15.83 5.49 -14.07
C MET A 78 14.54 5.52 -14.88
N LYS A 79 13.98 6.70 -15.16
CA LYS A 79 12.81 6.86 -16.04
C LYS A 79 13.07 6.28 -17.43
N SER A 80 14.25 6.54 -17.99
CA SER A 80 14.68 6.02 -19.28
C SER A 80 14.76 4.48 -19.26
N LEU A 81 15.39 3.89 -18.25
CA LEU A 81 15.48 2.44 -18.08
C LEU A 81 14.11 1.76 -17.99
N LEU A 82 13.16 2.40 -17.33
CA LEU A 82 11.81 1.87 -17.12
C LEU A 82 10.80 2.32 -18.19
N SER A 83 11.21 3.06 -19.21
CA SER A 83 10.31 3.59 -20.25
C SER A 83 9.52 2.51 -20.98
N GLY A 84 10.09 1.33 -21.16
CA GLY A 84 9.43 0.18 -21.78
C GLY A 84 8.28 -0.43 -20.97
N LEU A 85 8.11 -0.04 -19.69
CA LEU A 85 6.98 -0.47 -18.88
C LEU A 85 5.68 0.26 -19.22
N HIS A 86 5.74 1.37 -19.96
CA HIS A 86 4.59 2.25 -20.25
C HIS A 86 3.83 2.71 -18.99
N ALA A 87 4.53 2.81 -17.85
CA ALA A 87 4.01 3.27 -16.58
C ALA A 87 3.95 4.81 -16.53
N ARG A 88 3.12 5.34 -15.64
CA ARG A 88 3.03 6.77 -15.35
C ARG A 88 3.92 7.10 -14.16
N PHE A 89 5.01 7.81 -14.39
CA PHE A 89 5.95 8.16 -13.33
C PHE A 89 5.44 9.33 -12.48
N ILE A 90 5.54 9.20 -11.16
CA ILE A 90 5.27 10.23 -10.16
C ILE A 90 6.45 10.30 -9.20
N GLU A 91 6.79 11.50 -8.79
CA GLU A 91 7.79 11.76 -7.75
C GLU A 91 7.10 12.28 -6.49
N ILE A 92 7.47 11.75 -5.34
CA ILE A 92 6.91 12.14 -4.05
C ILE A 92 7.95 11.87 -2.96
N ASP A 93 7.87 12.60 -1.86
CA ASP A 93 8.66 12.33 -0.66
C ASP A 93 8.33 10.96 -0.07
N ALA A 94 9.32 10.29 0.53
CA ALA A 94 9.15 8.93 1.05
C ALA A 94 8.14 8.84 2.21
N GLU A 95 8.11 9.85 3.10
CA GLU A 95 7.15 9.90 4.22
C GLU A 95 5.74 10.19 3.70
N GLU A 96 5.61 11.12 2.77
CA GLU A 96 4.33 11.44 2.15
C GLU A 96 3.79 10.25 1.35
N HIS A 97 4.67 9.51 0.64
CA HIS A 97 4.31 8.24 0.00
C HIS A 97 3.67 7.27 1.00
N ASP A 98 4.32 7.07 2.15
CA ASP A 98 3.86 6.10 3.15
C ASP A 98 2.54 6.54 3.82
N LYS A 99 2.33 7.86 4.00
CA LYS A 99 1.04 8.42 4.45
C LYS A 99 -0.07 8.19 3.43
N VAL A 100 0.18 8.48 2.18
CA VAL A 100 -0.82 8.30 1.11
C VAL A 100 -1.15 6.82 0.93
N THR A 101 -0.15 5.95 0.83
CA THR A 101 -0.37 4.51 0.64
C THR A 101 -1.01 3.85 1.85
N SER A 102 -0.76 4.34 3.07
CA SER A 102 -1.47 3.87 4.26
C SER A 102 -2.98 4.05 4.11
N GLN A 103 -3.44 5.18 3.59
CA GLN A 103 -4.85 5.51 3.45
C GLN A 103 -5.53 4.77 2.29
N VAL A 104 -4.86 4.71 1.12
CA VAL A 104 -5.53 4.23 -0.11
C VAL A 104 -5.26 2.77 -0.44
N SER A 105 -4.32 2.13 0.27
CA SER A 105 -3.92 0.73 0.03
C SER A 105 -3.90 -0.08 1.32
N HIS A 106 -3.06 0.28 2.30
CA HIS A 106 -2.81 -0.57 3.47
C HIS A 106 -4.05 -0.70 4.36
N PHE A 107 -4.67 0.43 4.68
CA PHE A 107 -5.87 0.47 5.51
C PHE A 107 -7.08 -0.26 4.87
N PRO A 108 -7.40 -0.06 3.57
CA PRO A 108 -8.43 -0.85 2.90
C PRO A 108 -8.24 -2.37 3.00
N HIS A 109 -7.00 -2.87 2.92
CA HIS A 109 -6.73 -4.30 3.08
C HIS A 109 -7.00 -4.79 4.51
N ILE A 110 -6.68 -3.98 5.53
CA ILE A 110 -7.01 -4.30 6.93
C ILE A 110 -8.52 -4.39 7.11
N LEU A 111 -9.28 -3.43 6.56
CA LEU A 111 -10.74 -3.44 6.63
C LEU A 111 -11.35 -4.66 5.93
N ALA A 112 -10.87 -4.97 4.73
CA ALA A 112 -11.34 -6.13 3.97
C ALA A 112 -11.09 -7.44 4.73
N SER A 113 -9.88 -7.63 5.26
CA SER A 113 -9.50 -8.81 6.02
C SER A 113 -10.27 -8.91 7.35
N GLY A 114 -10.41 -7.80 8.07
CA GLY A 114 -11.18 -7.75 9.32
C GLY A 114 -12.66 -8.04 9.11
N LEU A 115 -13.27 -7.48 8.05
CA LEU A 115 -14.66 -7.76 7.69
C LEU A 115 -14.87 -9.24 7.32
N MET A 116 -13.92 -9.82 6.56
CA MET A 116 -13.95 -11.23 6.19
C MET A 116 -13.85 -12.13 7.42
N GLU A 117 -12.91 -11.86 8.32
CA GLU A 117 -12.75 -12.62 9.56
C GLU A 117 -13.99 -12.52 10.46
N GLN A 118 -14.48 -11.31 10.69
CA GLN A 118 -15.70 -11.07 11.49
C GLN A 118 -16.89 -11.85 10.93
N THR A 119 -17.07 -11.81 9.62
CA THR A 119 -18.19 -12.53 8.95
C THR A 119 -18.01 -14.04 9.04
N ALA A 120 -16.79 -14.55 8.91
CA ALA A 120 -16.48 -15.97 9.07
C ALA A 120 -16.77 -16.46 10.51
N LEU A 121 -16.45 -15.65 11.51
CA LEU A 121 -16.78 -15.95 12.92
C LEU A 121 -18.30 -15.95 13.12
N TYR A 122 -19.00 -14.93 12.62
CA TYR A 122 -20.46 -14.82 12.73
C TYR A 122 -21.20 -15.98 12.04
N ALA A 123 -20.70 -16.43 10.92
CA ALA A 123 -21.27 -17.54 10.16
C ALA A 123 -21.21 -18.90 10.90
N ARG A 124 -20.38 -19.05 11.93
CA ARG A 124 -20.34 -20.26 12.76
C ARG A 124 -21.63 -20.49 13.53
N GLU A 125 -22.31 -19.42 13.92
CA GLU A 125 -23.57 -19.44 14.67
C GLU A 125 -24.78 -19.11 13.77
N HIS A 126 -24.54 -18.52 12.59
CA HIS A 126 -25.56 -18.05 11.66
C HIS A 126 -25.29 -18.57 10.25
N GLU A 127 -25.69 -19.82 9.98
CA GLU A 127 -25.40 -20.54 8.71
C GLU A 127 -25.76 -19.75 7.45
N LEU A 128 -26.79 -18.92 7.49
CA LEU A 128 -27.23 -18.13 6.34
C LEU A 128 -26.32 -16.94 6.02
N ALA A 129 -25.43 -16.51 6.93
CA ALA A 129 -24.59 -15.34 6.72
C ALA A 129 -23.70 -15.48 5.47
N GLY A 130 -23.07 -16.64 5.29
CA GLY A 130 -22.26 -16.94 4.10
C GLY A 130 -23.10 -17.01 2.81
N ARG A 131 -24.35 -17.43 2.90
CA ARG A 131 -25.27 -17.52 1.74
C ARG A 131 -25.81 -16.16 1.33
N PHE A 132 -25.94 -15.23 2.28
CA PHE A 132 -26.40 -13.86 2.03
C PHE A 132 -25.29 -12.89 1.63
N ALA A 133 -24.03 -13.34 1.68
CA ALA A 133 -22.88 -12.56 1.21
C ALA A 133 -22.99 -12.30 -0.31
N ALA A 134 -23.63 -11.17 -0.64
CA ALA A 134 -23.93 -10.75 -2.02
C ALA A 134 -22.79 -9.90 -2.62
N GLY A 135 -23.06 -9.22 -3.75
CA GLY A 135 -22.09 -8.46 -4.52
C GLY A 135 -21.29 -7.45 -3.70
N GLY A 136 -21.97 -6.58 -2.94
CA GLY A 136 -21.30 -5.56 -2.12
C GLY A 136 -20.31 -6.13 -1.11
N PHE A 137 -20.63 -7.23 -0.44
CA PHE A 137 -19.70 -7.91 0.45
C PHE A 137 -18.47 -8.44 -0.30
N ARG A 138 -18.69 -9.11 -1.44
CA ARG A 138 -17.61 -9.67 -2.27
C ARG A 138 -16.69 -8.58 -2.80
N ASP A 139 -17.24 -7.47 -3.25
CA ASP A 139 -16.46 -6.34 -3.78
C ASP A 139 -15.57 -5.73 -2.68
N MET A 140 -16.10 -5.54 -1.47
CA MET A 140 -15.33 -5.03 -0.34
C MET A 140 -14.26 -6.01 0.16
N THR A 141 -14.53 -7.32 0.12
CA THR A 141 -13.62 -8.33 0.68
C THR A 141 -12.72 -8.98 -0.35
N ARG A 142 -12.85 -8.66 -1.64
CA ARG A 142 -12.04 -9.23 -2.73
C ARG A 142 -10.53 -9.15 -2.48
N ILE A 143 -10.07 -8.07 -1.87
CA ILE A 143 -8.65 -7.84 -1.58
C ILE A 143 -8.16 -8.53 -0.30
N ALA A 144 -9.04 -9.18 0.46
CA ALA A 144 -8.66 -9.92 1.67
C ALA A 144 -7.84 -11.18 1.36
N GLU A 145 -7.94 -11.72 0.14
CA GLU A 145 -7.10 -12.84 -0.33
C GLU A 145 -5.69 -12.34 -0.67
N SER A 146 -4.88 -12.15 0.35
CA SER A 146 -3.52 -11.61 0.21
C SER A 146 -2.52 -12.47 0.97
N GLU A 147 -1.25 -12.49 0.54
CA GLU A 147 -0.20 -13.28 1.18
C GLU A 147 0.15 -12.69 2.56
N PRO A 148 -0.02 -13.45 3.66
CA PRO A 148 0.09 -12.91 5.02
C PRO A 148 1.48 -12.38 5.39
N GLY A 149 2.57 -13.02 4.91
CA GLY A 149 3.93 -12.59 5.22
C GLY A 149 4.27 -11.25 4.59
N MET A 150 3.84 -11.02 3.35
CA MET A 150 3.99 -9.73 2.68
C MET A 150 3.24 -8.62 3.46
N TRP A 151 1.98 -8.86 3.82
CA TRP A 151 1.19 -7.88 4.57
C TRP A 151 1.72 -7.63 5.97
N THR A 152 2.21 -8.66 6.67
CA THR A 152 2.90 -8.48 7.95
C THR A 152 4.07 -7.51 7.79
N SER A 153 4.90 -7.70 6.76
CA SER A 153 6.05 -6.82 6.51
C SER A 153 5.62 -5.38 6.18
N ILE A 154 4.58 -5.19 5.36
CA ILE A 154 4.04 -3.87 5.02
C ILE A 154 3.53 -3.16 6.28
N LEU A 155 2.70 -3.84 7.08
CA LEU A 155 2.10 -3.25 8.27
C LEU A 155 3.14 -2.86 9.32
N LEU A 156 4.20 -3.67 9.50
CA LEU A 156 5.27 -3.37 10.44
C LEU A 156 6.18 -2.24 9.95
N SER A 157 6.45 -2.14 8.66
CA SER A 157 7.31 -1.10 8.09
C SER A 157 6.66 0.28 8.02
N ASN A 158 5.32 0.36 8.01
CA ASN A 158 4.56 1.63 8.02
C ASN A 158 3.59 1.72 9.22
N ARG A 159 3.96 1.12 10.35
CA ARG A 159 3.08 0.86 11.49
C ARG A 159 2.43 2.10 12.09
N GLU A 160 3.18 3.19 12.25
CA GLU A 160 2.71 4.38 12.96
C GLU A 160 1.59 5.06 12.17
N THR A 161 1.81 5.26 10.87
CA THR A 161 0.84 5.84 9.95
C THR A 161 -0.41 4.97 9.81
N ILE A 162 -0.24 3.64 9.79
CA ILE A 162 -1.36 2.71 9.69
C ILE A 162 -2.19 2.71 10.97
N ILE A 163 -1.56 2.74 12.14
CA ILE A 163 -2.26 2.84 13.44
C ILE A 163 -3.07 4.13 13.49
N GLU A 164 -2.51 5.26 13.05
CA GLU A 164 -3.23 6.53 12.95
C GLU A 164 -4.50 6.39 12.10
N ARG A 165 -4.41 5.77 10.91
CA ARG A 165 -5.60 5.54 10.03
C ARG A 165 -6.65 4.66 10.71
N ILE A 166 -6.22 3.64 11.45
CA ILE A 166 -7.13 2.77 12.21
C ILE A 166 -7.86 3.57 13.29
N GLU A 167 -7.15 4.38 14.07
CA GLU A 167 -7.77 5.18 15.15
C GLU A 167 -8.71 6.25 14.58
N ASP A 168 -8.34 6.94 13.51
CA ASP A 168 -9.22 7.86 12.81
C ASP A 168 -10.54 7.20 12.37
N PHE A 169 -10.44 6.00 11.80
CA PHE A 169 -11.63 5.29 11.32
C PHE A 169 -12.48 4.73 12.46
N LYS A 170 -11.88 4.30 13.57
CA LYS A 170 -12.61 3.94 14.77
C LYS A 170 -13.46 5.12 15.26
N GLY A 171 -12.90 6.32 15.26
CA GLY A 171 -13.66 7.53 15.58
C GLY A 171 -14.87 7.73 14.66
N ARG A 172 -14.72 7.50 13.35
CA ARG A 172 -15.84 7.56 12.39
C ARG A 172 -16.92 6.50 12.65
N LEU A 173 -16.49 5.29 13.03
CA LEU A 173 -17.44 4.23 13.41
C LEU A 173 -18.18 4.57 14.72
N ASP A 174 -17.51 5.19 15.68
CA ASP A 174 -18.14 5.65 16.93
C ASP A 174 -19.16 6.76 16.65
N GLU A 175 -18.83 7.73 15.80
CA GLU A 175 -19.72 8.82 15.37
C GLU A 175 -21.01 8.26 14.74
N ILE A 176 -20.90 7.38 13.75
CA ILE A 176 -22.10 6.80 13.10
C ILE A 176 -22.87 5.89 14.06
N SER A 177 -22.16 5.16 14.93
CA SER A 177 -22.79 4.30 15.94
C SER A 177 -23.62 5.14 16.93
N GLN A 178 -23.12 6.32 17.34
CA GLN A 178 -23.86 7.24 18.20
C GLN A 178 -25.07 7.84 17.47
N ALA A 179 -24.90 8.31 16.23
CA ALA A 179 -25.99 8.84 15.43
C ALA A 179 -27.14 7.83 15.25
N ILE A 180 -26.81 6.54 15.09
CA ILE A 180 -27.82 5.46 15.00
C ILE A 180 -28.55 5.29 16.35
N ARG A 181 -27.84 5.33 17.49
CA ARG A 181 -28.47 5.22 18.82
C ARG A 181 -29.41 6.38 19.12
N ASP A 182 -29.04 7.58 18.66
CA ASP A 182 -29.80 8.82 18.90
C ASP A 182 -30.90 9.03 17.84
N GLU A 183 -31.03 8.10 16.88
CA GLU A 183 -31.97 8.20 15.73
C GLU A 183 -31.81 9.52 14.96
N ASP A 184 -30.55 10.05 14.90
CA ASP A 184 -30.24 11.31 14.18
C ASP A 184 -30.16 11.06 12.67
N GLU A 185 -31.32 11.16 12.01
CA GLU A 185 -31.45 10.97 10.57
C GLU A 185 -30.52 11.90 9.78
N SER A 186 -30.28 13.11 10.27
CA SER A 186 -29.43 14.10 9.57
C SER A 186 -27.96 13.68 9.58
N GLN A 187 -27.43 13.25 10.72
CA GLN A 187 -26.06 12.76 10.82
C GLN A 187 -25.88 11.46 10.03
N ILE A 188 -26.85 10.54 10.12
CA ILE A 188 -26.83 9.29 9.36
C ILE A 188 -26.81 9.59 7.83
N TRP A 189 -27.66 10.50 7.37
CA TRP A 189 -27.71 10.88 5.96
C TRP A 189 -26.38 11.50 5.48
N ASN A 190 -25.80 12.40 6.29
CA ASN A 190 -24.51 13.04 5.99
C ASN A 190 -23.34 12.06 5.93
N PHE A 191 -23.41 10.95 6.66
CA PHE A 191 -22.38 9.93 6.60
C PHE A 191 -22.29 9.23 5.25
N PHE A 192 -23.40 9.15 4.51
CA PHE A 192 -23.47 8.49 3.19
C PHE A 192 -23.43 9.48 2.01
N ASN A 193 -23.42 10.79 2.26
CA ASN A 193 -23.45 11.84 1.23
C ASN A 193 -22.13 12.62 1.16
#